data_c11594d267e762a72d8fc5060f5c014b
#
_entry.id   c11594d267e762a72d8fc5060f5c014b
#
_cell.length_a   1.000
_cell.length_b   1.000
_cell.length_c   1.000
_cell.angle_alpha   90.00
_cell.angle_beta   90.00
_cell.angle_gamma   90.00
#
_symmetry.space_group_name_H-M   'P 1'
#
loop_
_entity.id
_entity.type
_entity.pdbx_description
1 polymer ?
#
loop_
_entity_poly.entity_id
_entity_poly.type
_entity_poly.pdbx_seq_one_letter_code
_entity_poly.pdbx_strand_id
1 'polypeptide(L)'
;MISENLIQFIKYGISGCLAVSTHILVFHLVAWKMFFALQPDDWFAKLLKLPIQELDDATRSRNSMWANGIAFVISNLVAYLINIYWVFVRGRYYWIVEIGLFYVVSGVAMIIGTVLMGFLIRRFGMLTTYAFGSNIFTALMINYAMRKFFIFNG
;
A
#
# COMPACT_ATOMS: atom_id res chain seq x y z
N MET A 1 12.52 -30.90 12.57
CA MET A 1 12.34 -29.60 13.27
C MET A 1 12.27 -28.48 12.21
N ILE A 2 11.22 -27.69 12.22
CA ILE A 2 11.10 -26.51 11.36
C ILE A 2 12.12 -25.49 11.90
N SER A 3 13.02 -24.97 11.05
CA SER A 3 14.03 -24.02 11.50
C SER A 3 13.37 -22.71 11.97
N GLU A 4 13.91 -22.06 12.98
CA GLU A 4 13.42 -20.78 13.51
C GLU A 4 13.33 -19.71 12.40
N ASN A 5 14.28 -19.72 11.47
CA ASN A 5 14.30 -18.84 10.30
C ASN A 5 13.07 -19.05 9.39
N LEU A 6 12.61 -20.30 9.22
CA LEU A 6 11.42 -20.57 8.41
C LEU A 6 10.15 -20.08 9.10
N ILE A 7 10.04 -20.23 10.41
CA ILE A 7 8.92 -19.71 11.21
C ILE A 7 8.88 -18.17 11.09
N GLN A 8 10.02 -17.52 11.22
CA GLN A 8 10.14 -16.06 11.09
C GLN A 8 9.77 -15.59 9.69
N PHE A 9 10.18 -16.31 8.64
CA PHE A 9 9.81 -16.01 7.25
C PHE A 9 8.29 -16.13 7.02
N ILE A 10 7.65 -17.17 7.56
CA ILE A 10 6.19 -17.34 7.49
C ILE A 10 5.46 -16.20 8.20
N LYS A 11 5.89 -15.85 9.41
CA LYS A 11 5.34 -14.70 10.16
C LYS A 11 5.48 -13.39 9.38
N TYR A 12 6.63 -13.17 8.75
CA TYR A 12 6.86 -12.00 7.91
C TYR A 12 5.92 -11.96 6.70
N GLY A 13 5.71 -13.08 6.04
CA GLY A 13 4.74 -13.20 4.93
C GLY A 13 3.31 -12.86 5.37
N ILE A 14 2.88 -13.39 6.52
CA ILE A 14 1.55 -13.08 7.09
C ILE A 14 1.43 -11.61 7.46
N SER A 15 2.47 -11.03 8.07
CA SER A 15 2.54 -9.59 8.37
C SER A 15 2.37 -8.74 7.11
N GLY A 16 3.05 -9.11 6.02
CA GLY A 16 2.91 -8.47 4.71
C GLY A 16 1.48 -8.54 4.15
N CYS A 17 0.85 -9.71 4.23
CA CYS A 17 -0.55 -9.88 3.81
C CYS A 17 -1.51 -9.01 4.63
N LEU A 18 -1.33 -8.94 5.95
CA LEU A 18 -2.14 -8.10 6.82
C LEU A 18 -1.96 -6.61 6.51
N ALA A 19 -0.73 -6.18 6.26
CA ALA A 19 -0.44 -4.80 5.87
C ALA A 19 -1.11 -4.43 4.54
N VAL A 20 -1.02 -5.28 3.52
CA VAL A 20 -1.68 -5.07 2.22
C VAL A 20 -3.20 -5.05 2.37
N SER A 21 -3.78 -5.97 3.15
CA SER A 21 -5.21 -5.98 3.43
C SER A 21 -5.66 -4.67 4.12
N THR A 22 -4.90 -4.20 5.10
CA THR A 22 -5.14 -2.91 5.77
C THR A 22 -5.07 -1.76 4.75
N HIS A 23 -4.07 -1.76 3.87
CA HIS A 23 -3.91 -0.75 2.84
C HIS A 23 -5.13 -0.69 1.92
N ILE A 24 -5.58 -1.85 1.41
CA ILE A 24 -6.75 -1.96 0.53
C ILE A 24 -8.00 -1.41 1.23
N LEU A 25 -8.25 -1.84 2.47
CA LEU A 25 -9.42 -1.38 3.22
C LEU A 25 -9.38 0.12 3.47
N VAL A 26 -8.27 0.64 3.98
CA VAL A 26 -8.15 2.08 4.28
C VAL A 26 -8.23 2.92 3.01
N PHE A 27 -7.56 2.50 1.92
CA PHE A 27 -7.65 3.20 0.64
C PHE A 27 -9.10 3.37 0.19
N HIS A 28 -9.86 2.28 0.12
CA HIS A 28 -11.24 2.34 -0.38
C HIS A 28 -12.17 3.10 0.58
N LEU A 29 -11.97 2.98 1.90
CA LEU A 29 -12.73 3.79 2.86
C LEU A 29 -12.47 5.29 2.70
N VAL A 30 -11.21 5.69 2.55
CA VAL A 30 -10.80 7.09 2.37
C VAL A 30 -11.24 7.61 1.00
N ALA A 31 -11.10 6.79 -0.05
CA ALA A 31 -11.55 7.11 -1.41
C ALA A 31 -13.08 7.20 -1.55
N TRP A 32 -13.82 6.59 -0.62
CA TRP A 32 -15.29 6.69 -0.57
C TRP A 32 -15.77 7.85 0.30
N LYS A 33 -15.19 8.01 1.51
CA LYS A 33 -15.75 8.91 2.54
C LYS A 33 -15.07 10.28 2.62
N MET A 34 -13.79 10.38 2.27
CA MET A 34 -13.02 11.61 2.48
C MET A 34 -12.67 12.31 1.17
N PHE A 35 -12.14 11.57 0.20
CA PHE A 35 -11.63 12.15 -1.04
C PHE A 35 -12.45 11.81 -2.28
N PHE A 36 -13.57 11.14 -2.16
CA PHE A 36 -14.49 10.85 -3.27
C PHE A 36 -13.76 10.52 -4.59
N ALA A 37 -13.07 9.38 -4.63
CA ALA A 37 -12.27 8.97 -5.77
C ALA A 37 -12.83 7.74 -6.50
N LEU A 38 -13.86 7.10 -5.98
CA LEU A 38 -14.49 5.93 -6.59
C LEU A 38 -15.49 6.36 -7.66
N GLN A 39 -15.71 5.48 -8.64
CA GLN A 39 -16.79 5.59 -9.62
C GLN A 39 -17.89 4.55 -9.36
N PRO A 40 -19.13 4.76 -9.86
CA PRO A 40 -20.21 3.78 -9.72
C PRO A 40 -19.85 2.41 -10.31
N ASP A 41 -19.00 2.40 -11.34
CA ASP A 41 -18.54 1.18 -12.01
C ASP A 41 -17.36 0.48 -11.35
N ASP A 42 -16.73 1.09 -10.34
CA ASP A 42 -15.68 0.45 -9.56
C ASP A 42 -16.20 -0.82 -8.88
N TRP A 43 -15.40 -1.88 -8.94
CA TRP A 43 -15.75 -3.18 -8.36
C TRP A 43 -16.11 -3.08 -6.86
N PHE A 44 -15.37 -2.29 -6.10
CA PHE A 44 -15.62 -2.11 -4.67
C PHE A 44 -16.95 -1.39 -4.40
N ALA A 45 -17.26 -0.37 -5.22
CA ALA A 45 -18.51 0.36 -5.13
C ALA A 45 -19.71 -0.53 -5.47
N LYS A 46 -19.61 -1.35 -6.52
CA LYS A 46 -20.66 -2.30 -6.93
C LYS A 46 -20.87 -3.40 -5.88
N LEU A 47 -19.79 -3.96 -5.33
CA LEU A 47 -19.87 -5.04 -4.33
C LEU A 47 -20.63 -4.60 -3.08
N LEU A 48 -20.38 -3.39 -2.62
CA LEU A 48 -20.98 -2.84 -1.39
C LEU A 48 -22.20 -1.93 -1.66
N LYS A 49 -22.62 -1.77 -2.93
CA LYS A 49 -23.74 -0.91 -3.36
C LYS A 49 -23.62 0.52 -2.78
N LEU A 50 -22.42 1.08 -2.86
CA LEU A 50 -22.13 2.38 -2.26
C LEU A 50 -22.77 3.51 -3.07
N PRO A 51 -23.32 4.56 -2.42
CA PRO A 51 -23.68 5.80 -3.10
C PRO A 51 -22.39 6.53 -3.50
N ILE A 52 -22.18 6.69 -4.80
CA ILE A 52 -20.99 7.31 -5.37
C ILE A 52 -21.38 8.54 -6.16
N GLN A 53 -20.60 9.62 -5.97
CA GLN A 53 -20.68 10.84 -6.78
C GLN A 53 -19.72 10.73 -7.97
N GLU A 54 -20.21 11.00 -9.17
CA GLU A 54 -19.37 11.06 -10.36
C GLU A 54 -18.50 12.33 -10.34
N LEU A 55 -17.22 12.15 -10.63
CA LEU A 55 -16.21 13.20 -10.69
C LEU A 55 -15.42 13.10 -12.00
N ASP A 56 -14.90 14.23 -12.45
CA ASP A 56 -13.96 14.26 -13.57
C ASP A 56 -12.66 13.51 -13.25
N ASP A 57 -11.98 13.00 -14.28
CA ASP A 57 -10.79 12.17 -14.14
C ASP A 57 -9.60 12.89 -13.48
N ALA A 58 -9.49 14.20 -13.65
CA ALA A 58 -8.40 14.96 -13.03
C ALA A 58 -8.60 15.09 -11.51
N THR A 59 -9.80 15.40 -11.07
CA THR A 59 -10.18 15.46 -9.66
C THR A 59 -10.07 14.08 -9.02
N ARG A 60 -10.57 13.05 -9.69
CA ARG A 60 -10.53 11.67 -9.23
C ARG A 60 -9.09 11.16 -9.08
N SER A 61 -8.22 11.47 -10.04
CA SER A 61 -6.78 11.15 -9.96
C SER A 61 -6.13 11.78 -8.73
N ARG A 62 -6.31 13.08 -8.52
CA ARG A 62 -5.77 13.79 -7.36
C ARG A 62 -6.28 13.22 -6.04
N ASN A 63 -7.58 12.96 -5.96
CA ASN A 63 -8.22 12.41 -4.77
C ASN A 63 -7.72 11.00 -4.45
N SER A 64 -7.52 10.16 -5.47
CA SER A 64 -6.94 8.82 -5.33
C SER A 64 -5.51 8.86 -4.79
N MET A 65 -4.70 9.83 -5.23
CA MET A 65 -3.34 9.99 -4.74
C MET A 65 -3.30 10.34 -3.24
N TRP A 66 -4.18 11.24 -2.79
CA TRP A 66 -4.33 11.58 -1.37
C TRP A 66 -4.84 10.38 -0.55
N ALA A 67 -5.85 9.69 -1.05
CA ALA A 67 -6.39 8.49 -0.40
C ALA A 67 -5.29 7.42 -0.24
N ASN A 68 -4.45 7.23 -1.26
CA ASN A 68 -3.33 6.29 -1.21
C ASN A 68 -2.26 6.72 -0.20
N GLY A 69 -1.96 8.01 -0.11
CA GLY A 69 -1.01 8.54 0.88
C GLY A 69 -1.46 8.25 2.32
N ILE A 70 -2.73 8.49 2.65
CA ILE A 70 -3.29 8.17 3.97
C ILE A 70 -3.28 6.67 4.23
N ALA A 71 -3.72 5.87 3.26
CA ALA A 71 -3.71 4.42 3.36
C ALA A 71 -2.30 3.87 3.61
N PHE A 72 -1.29 4.43 2.92
CA PHE A 72 0.10 4.07 3.13
C PHE A 72 0.58 4.36 4.56
N VAL A 73 0.31 5.55 5.08
CA VAL A 73 0.73 5.90 6.45
C VAL A 73 0.16 4.93 7.46
N ILE A 74 -1.13 4.62 7.36
CA ILE A 74 -1.82 3.73 8.30
C ILE A 74 -1.34 2.28 8.14
N SER A 75 -1.33 1.76 6.93
CA SER A 75 -0.94 0.37 6.67
C SER A 75 0.53 0.09 7.00
N ASN A 76 1.40 1.07 6.76
CA ASN A 76 2.81 0.96 7.07
C ASN A 76 3.07 0.99 8.59
N LEU A 77 2.29 1.77 9.34
CA LEU A 77 2.31 1.75 10.80
C LEU A 77 1.84 0.38 11.34
N VAL A 78 0.76 -0.16 10.79
CA VAL A 78 0.28 -1.51 11.16
C VAL A 78 1.34 -2.56 10.84
N ALA A 79 1.96 -2.51 9.66
CA ALA A 79 3.05 -3.40 9.29
C ALA A 79 4.22 -3.31 10.28
N TYR A 80 4.63 -2.10 10.64
CA TYR A 80 5.71 -1.88 11.62
C TYR A 80 5.35 -2.50 12.97
N LEU A 81 4.16 -2.22 13.50
CA LEU A 81 3.72 -2.75 14.79
C LEU A 81 3.68 -4.28 14.80
N ILE A 82 3.13 -4.91 13.75
CA ILE A 82 3.12 -6.37 13.65
C ILE A 82 4.55 -6.92 13.63
N ASN A 83 5.45 -6.27 12.88
CA ASN A 83 6.83 -6.71 12.78
C ASN A 83 7.57 -6.66 14.13
N ILE A 84 7.44 -5.58 14.89
CA ILE A 84 8.16 -5.44 16.17
C ILE A 84 7.57 -6.26 17.32
N TYR A 85 6.26 -6.58 17.26
CA TYR A 85 5.61 -7.34 18.34
C TYR A 85 5.54 -8.83 18.05
N TRP A 86 5.59 -9.24 16.79
CA TRP A 86 5.32 -10.63 16.44
C TRP A 86 6.40 -11.30 15.57
N VAL A 87 7.07 -10.54 14.67
CA VAL A 87 8.00 -11.12 13.69
C VAL A 87 9.44 -11.06 14.16
N PHE A 88 9.89 -9.89 14.64
CA PHE A 88 11.27 -9.62 14.97
C PHE A 88 11.45 -9.26 16.44
N VAL A 89 12.64 -9.60 16.98
CA VAL A 89 13.12 -9.03 18.24
C VAL A 89 13.56 -7.59 17.96
N ARG A 90 13.24 -6.66 18.85
CA ARG A 90 13.61 -5.24 18.71
C ARG A 90 15.08 -5.08 18.37
N GLY A 91 15.35 -4.24 17.35
CA GLY A 91 16.68 -4.00 16.83
C GLY A 91 17.54 -3.08 17.70
N ARG A 92 18.74 -2.73 17.20
CA ARG A 92 19.73 -1.88 17.87
C ARG A 92 19.34 -0.40 17.91
N TYR A 93 18.42 0.01 17.05
CA TYR A 93 18.11 1.43 16.85
C TYR A 93 17.02 1.89 17.81
N TYR A 94 17.09 3.18 18.14
CA TYR A 94 16.00 3.85 18.86
C TYR A 94 14.74 3.81 17.99
N TRP A 95 13.58 3.56 18.58
CA TRP A 95 12.33 3.26 17.89
C TRP A 95 11.92 4.31 16.81
N ILE A 96 12.22 5.61 17.03
CA ILE A 96 11.94 6.68 16.05
C ILE A 96 12.79 6.50 14.78
N VAL A 97 14.07 6.12 14.91
CA VAL A 97 14.96 5.87 13.79
C VAL A 97 14.51 4.64 13.02
N GLU A 98 14.10 3.60 13.73
CA GLU A 98 13.61 2.34 13.16
C GLU A 98 12.33 2.58 12.33
N ILE A 99 11.34 3.32 12.87
CA ILE A 99 10.15 3.77 12.14
C ILE A 99 10.55 4.59 10.91
N GLY A 100 11.42 5.57 11.08
CA GLY A 100 11.87 6.45 9.99
C GLY A 100 12.45 5.65 8.82
N LEU A 101 13.38 4.73 9.10
CA LEU A 101 13.97 3.85 8.08
C LEU A 101 12.92 2.97 7.41
N PHE A 102 11.98 2.42 8.17
CA PHE A 102 10.90 1.59 7.65
C PHE A 102 10.03 2.37 6.64
N TYR A 103 9.67 3.63 6.97
CA TYR A 103 8.91 4.49 6.06
C TYR A 103 9.72 4.95 4.85
N VAL A 104 11.00 5.23 4.98
CA VAL A 104 11.86 5.62 3.84
C VAL A 104 11.95 4.49 2.82
N VAL A 105 12.23 3.27 3.26
CA VAL A 105 12.37 2.11 2.37
C VAL A 105 11.07 1.80 1.62
N SER A 106 9.93 1.82 2.31
CA SER A 106 8.64 1.56 1.68
C SER A 106 8.07 2.77 0.92
N GLY A 107 8.45 3.98 1.32
CA GLY A 107 7.92 5.23 0.76
C GLY A 107 8.30 5.45 -0.71
N VAL A 108 9.51 5.09 -1.11
CA VAL A 108 9.96 5.23 -2.51
C VAL A 108 9.05 4.43 -3.46
N ALA A 109 8.80 3.17 -3.15
CA ALA A 109 7.93 2.32 -3.97
C ALA A 109 6.48 2.86 -4.00
N MET A 110 6.01 3.37 -2.86
CA MET A 110 4.68 3.99 -2.75
C MET A 110 4.56 5.23 -3.63
N ILE A 111 5.54 6.14 -3.60
CA ILE A 111 5.51 7.37 -4.40
C ILE A 111 5.41 7.03 -5.90
N ILE A 112 6.25 6.12 -6.39
CA ILE A 112 6.25 5.70 -7.79
C ILE A 112 4.90 5.09 -8.18
N GLY A 113 4.38 4.18 -7.36
CA GLY A 113 3.07 3.55 -7.60
C GLY A 113 1.91 4.56 -7.56
N THR A 114 1.96 5.53 -6.64
CA THR A 114 0.93 6.58 -6.52
C THR A 114 0.90 7.49 -7.75
N VAL A 115 2.07 7.92 -8.23
CA VAL A 115 2.18 8.74 -9.44
C VAL A 115 1.65 7.97 -10.65
N LEU A 116 2.03 6.68 -10.79
CA LEU A 116 1.51 5.84 -11.86
C LEU A 116 -0.01 5.68 -11.78
N MET A 117 -0.56 5.41 -10.60
CA MET A 117 -2.01 5.32 -10.39
C MET A 117 -2.72 6.61 -10.83
N GLY A 118 -2.23 7.77 -10.40
CA GLY A 118 -2.78 9.07 -10.79
C GLY A 118 -2.71 9.31 -12.28
N PHE A 119 -1.60 8.95 -12.93
CA PHE A 119 -1.42 9.02 -14.38
C PHE A 119 -2.42 8.14 -15.14
N LEU A 120 -2.61 6.89 -14.73
CA LEU A 120 -3.54 5.96 -15.35
C LEU A 120 -5.00 6.46 -15.27
N ILE A 121 -5.40 7.01 -14.13
CA ILE A 121 -6.72 7.62 -13.96
C ILE A 121 -6.86 8.84 -14.89
N ARG A 122 -5.92 9.78 -14.82
CA ARG A 122 -6.02 11.05 -15.54
C ARG A 122 -5.93 10.90 -17.06
N ARG A 123 -5.06 10.00 -17.55
CA ARG A 123 -4.77 9.86 -18.98
C ARG A 123 -5.71 8.90 -19.70
N PHE A 124 -6.15 7.85 -19.02
CA PHE A 124 -6.91 6.75 -19.60
C PHE A 124 -8.32 6.60 -19.02
N GLY A 125 -8.71 7.44 -18.05
CA GLY A 125 -10.00 7.30 -17.36
C GLY A 125 -10.16 5.98 -16.61
N MET A 126 -9.05 5.31 -16.26
CA MET A 126 -9.08 3.99 -15.60
C MET A 126 -9.89 4.05 -14.31
N LEU A 127 -10.69 3.02 -14.05
CA LEU A 127 -11.42 2.90 -12.80
C LEU A 127 -10.45 2.88 -11.60
N THR A 128 -10.81 3.58 -10.54
CA THR A 128 -9.92 3.83 -9.39
C THR A 128 -9.43 2.54 -8.75
N THR A 129 -10.30 1.54 -8.59
CA THR A 129 -9.91 0.24 -8.01
C THR A 129 -8.86 -0.49 -8.85
N TYR A 130 -8.96 -0.45 -10.19
CA TYR A 130 -7.96 -1.07 -11.07
C TYR A 130 -6.64 -0.28 -11.09
N ALA A 131 -6.70 1.05 -11.13
CA ALA A 131 -5.52 1.91 -11.04
C ALA A 131 -4.79 1.70 -9.70
N PHE A 132 -5.53 1.53 -8.61
CA PHE A 132 -4.97 1.17 -7.30
C PHE A 132 -4.33 -0.23 -7.30
N GLY A 133 -4.92 -1.21 -7.98
CA GLY A 133 -4.29 -2.52 -8.21
C GLY A 133 -2.92 -2.39 -8.90
N SER A 134 -2.81 -1.51 -9.89
CA SER A 134 -1.53 -1.20 -10.56
C SER A 134 -0.50 -0.59 -9.60
N ASN A 135 -0.93 0.27 -8.66
CA ASN A 135 -0.06 0.81 -7.61
C ASN A 135 0.50 -0.31 -6.72
N ILE A 136 -0.33 -1.23 -6.24
CA ILE A 136 0.10 -2.37 -5.41
C ILE A 136 1.10 -3.23 -6.20
N PHE A 137 0.79 -3.58 -7.44
CA PHE A 137 1.67 -4.39 -8.28
C PHE A 137 3.03 -3.72 -8.50
N THR A 138 3.05 -2.42 -8.80
CA THR A 138 4.27 -1.63 -8.97
C THR A 138 5.12 -1.63 -7.70
N ALA A 139 4.49 -1.42 -6.54
CA ALA A 139 5.18 -1.45 -5.26
C ALA A 139 5.80 -2.82 -4.97
N LEU A 140 5.09 -3.92 -5.26
CA LEU A 140 5.62 -5.27 -5.13
C LEU A 140 6.83 -5.51 -6.03
N MET A 141 6.76 -5.10 -7.30
CA MET A 141 7.85 -5.25 -8.27
C MET A 141 9.09 -4.46 -7.87
N ILE A 142 8.93 -3.22 -7.44
CA ILE A 142 10.04 -2.37 -6.99
C ILE A 142 10.69 -2.97 -5.74
N ASN A 143 9.89 -3.36 -4.74
CA ASN A 143 10.41 -3.99 -3.52
C ASN A 143 11.17 -5.29 -3.84
N TYR A 144 10.65 -6.11 -4.74
CA TYR A 144 11.33 -7.33 -5.18
C TYR A 144 12.66 -7.02 -5.87
N ALA A 145 12.65 -6.08 -6.84
CA ALA A 145 13.83 -5.68 -7.56
C ALA A 145 14.91 -5.08 -6.64
N MET A 146 14.50 -4.18 -5.74
CA MET A 146 15.41 -3.58 -4.75
C MET A 146 16.08 -4.64 -3.87
N ARG A 147 15.32 -5.61 -3.38
CA ARG A 147 15.87 -6.69 -2.56
C ARG A 147 16.80 -7.59 -3.39
N LYS A 148 16.37 -8.02 -4.57
CA LYS A 148 17.15 -8.94 -5.43
C LYS A 148 18.47 -8.33 -5.90
N PHE A 149 18.46 -7.07 -6.36
CA PHE A 149 19.61 -6.46 -7.02
C PHE A 149 20.50 -5.62 -6.08
N PHE A 150 19.98 -5.12 -4.96
CA PHE A 150 20.75 -4.27 -4.04
C PHE A 150 21.08 -4.94 -2.71
N ILE A 151 20.30 -5.94 -2.27
CA ILE A 151 20.53 -6.58 -0.97
C ILE A 151 21.20 -7.95 -1.15
N PHE A 152 20.76 -8.75 -2.13
CA PHE A 152 21.19 -10.14 -2.33
C PHE A 152 22.12 -10.34 -3.54
N ASN A 153 22.55 -9.29 -4.20
CA ASN A 153 23.51 -9.36 -5.29
C ASN A 153 24.94 -9.34 -4.71
N GLY A 154 25.19 -10.35 -3.91
CA GLY A 154 26.52 -10.68 -3.39
C GLY A 154 27.00 -11.98 -4.01
#